data_748cdba54eb32e9cc3a63835662e62ac
#
_entry.id   748cdba54eb32e9cc3a63835662e62ac
#
_cell.length_a   1.000
_cell.length_b   1.000
_cell.length_c   1.000
_cell.angle_alpha   90.00
_cell.angle_beta   90.00
_cell.angle_gamma   90.00
#
_symmetry.space_group_name_H-M   'P 1'
#
loop_
_entity.id
_entity.type
_entity.pdbx_description
1 polymer ?
#
loop_
_entity_poly.entity_id
_entity_poly.type
_entity_poly.pdbx_seq_one_letter_code
_entity_poly.pdbx_strand_id
1 'polypeptide(L)'
;LFKGESGLRLKKSSKRLRFEVELMKEMLFRGGKRGKKDFVIRIAGHCLGKFRGKKWVISDRPDRGGDNGEALFKYACAHKENRCYFAIKENSQDYIRLKKIGRVIPFGGLRYKLLYLSGATMISSQAEDVIFRPLKGNTAAVADLMYHKNFVFLQHGITKDDLSGWLNRYNKNIGM
;
A
#
# COMPACT_ATOMS: atom_id res chain seq x y z
N LEU A 1 -32.09 12.13 11.61
CA LEU A 1 -31.31 11.96 10.34
C LEU A 1 -29.93 11.33 10.50
N PHE A 2 -29.47 11.01 11.73
CA PHE A 2 -28.12 10.47 12.01
C PHE A 2 -28.06 8.95 12.29
N LYS A 3 -29.18 8.23 12.27
CA LYS A 3 -29.21 6.77 12.51
C LYS A 3 -28.77 5.92 11.31
N GLY A 4 -28.74 6.46 10.10
CA GLY A 4 -28.41 5.72 8.88
C GLY A 4 -26.91 5.42 8.69
N GLU A 5 -26.02 6.34 9.07
CA GLU A 5 -24.57 6.19 8.84
C GLU A 5 -23.89 5.21 9.79
N SER A 6 -24.33 5.13 11.05
CA SER A 6 -23.76 4.20 12.02
C SER A 6 -24.09 2.74 11.68
N GLY A 7 -25.29 2.47 11.21
CA GLY A 7 -25.68 1.12 10.78
C GLY A 7 -24.94 0.63 9.52
N LEU A 8 -24.64 1.54 8.58
CA LEU A 8 -23.86 1.21 7.38
C LEU A 8 -22.39 0.95 7.71
N ARG A 9 -21.80 1.71 8.64
CA ARG A 9 -20.43 1.50 9.13
C ARG A 9 -20.27 0.17 9.85
N LEU A 10 -21.23 -0.21 10.70
CA LEU A 10 -21.21 -1.50 11.40
C LEU A 10 -21.36 -2.70 10.45
N LYS A 11 -22.25 -2.62 9.45
CA LYS A 11 -22.36 -3.65 8.41
C LYS A 11 -21.12 -3.79 7.53
N LYS A 12 -20.49 -2.67 7.17
CA LYS A 12 -19.18 -2.69 6.46
C LYS A 12 -18.07 -3.32 7.32
N SER A 13 -18.02 -3.00 8.61
CA SER A 13 -17.03 -3.54 9.54
C SER A 13 -17.17 -5.05 9.73
N SER A 14 -18.39 -5.58 9.85
CA SER A 14 -18.62 -7.02 10.03
C SER A 14 -18.30 -7.83 8.77
N LYS A 15 -18.64 -7.33 7.58
CA LYS A 15 -18.26 -7.96 6.31
C LYS A 15 -16.74 -7.98 6.12
N ARG A 16 -16.06 -6.89 6.48
CA ARG A 16 -14.61 -6.80 6.46
C ARG A 16 -13.96 -7.83 7.38
N LEU A 17 -14.44 -7.94 8.61
CA LEU A 17 -13.90 -8.91 9.57
C LEU A 17 -14.07 -10.35 9.09
N ARG A 18 -15.24 -10.71 8.56
CA ARG A 18 -15.48 -12.03 7.96
C ARG A 18 -14.51 -12.33 6.83
N PHE A 19 -14.28 -11.37 5.96
CA PHE A 19 -13.37 -11.53 4.82
C PHE A 19 -11.92 -11.71 5.29
N GLU A 20 -11.46 -10.94 6.30
CA GLU A 20 -10.14 -11.10 6.89
C GLU A 20 -9.97 -12.48 7.52
N VAL A 21 -10.96 -12.97 8.24
CA VAL A 21 -10.92 -14.31 8.85
C VAL A 21 -10.83 -15.41 7.79
N GLU A 22 -11.63 -15.32 6.72
CA GLU A 22 -11.57 -16.31 5.62
C GLU A 22 -10.21 -16.25 4.90
N LEU A 23 -9.68 -15.07 4.66
CA LEU A 23 -8.36 -14.89 4.07
C LEU A 23 -7.26 -15.50 4.95
N MET A 24 -7.33 -15.29 6.27
CA MET A 24 -6.38 -15.87 7.22
C MET A 24 -6.47 -17.41 7.25
N LYS A 25 -7.66 -17.98 7.18
CA LYS A 25 -7.87 -19.43 7.06
C LYS A 25 -7.26 -19.96 5.78
N GLU A 26 -7.51 -19.32 4.65
CA GLU A 26 -6.93 -19.69 3.36
C GLU A 26 -5.40 -19.71 3.39
N MET A 27 -4.80 -18.65 3.94
CA MET A 27 -3.34 -18.57 4.10
C MET A 27 -2.79 -19.71 4.99
N LEU A 28 -3.46 -20.00 6.09
CA LEU A 28 -3.00 -20.98 7.08
C LEU A 28 -3.14 -22.42 6.58
N PHE A 29 -4.28 -22.75 5.97
CA PHE A 29 -4.63 -24.14 5.64
C PHE A 29 -4.33 -24.52 4.18
N ARG A 30 -4.44 -23.58 3.22
CA ARG A 30 -4.25 -23.83 1.79
C ARG A 30 -2.97 -23.26 1.21
N GLY A 31 -2.35 -22.31 1.88
CA GLY A 31 -1.20 -21.55 1.36
C GLY A 31 0.17 -22.21 1.53
N GLY A 32 0.25 -23.41 2.13
CA GLY A 32 1.50 -24.11 2.40
C GLY A 32 2.49 -23.27 3.26
N LYS A 33 3.80 -23.51 3.11
CA LYS A 33 4.84 -22.77 3.88
C LYS A 33 4.80 -21.26 3.63
N ARG A 34 4.48 -20.86 2.40
CA ARG A 34 4.40 -19.45 2.01
C ARG A 34 3.18 -18.77 2.64
N GLY A 35 2.02 -19.41 2.59
CA GLY A 35 0.80 -18.89 3.21
C GLY A 35 0.94 -18.69 4.71
N LYS A 36 1.58 -19.64 5.41
CA LYS A 36 1.88 -19.50 6.85
C LYS A 36 2.76 -18.28 7.14
N LYS A 37 3.77 -18.04 6.32
CA LYS A 37 4.62 -16.84 6.43
C LYS A 37 3.82 -15.56 6.22
N ASP A 38 2.99 -15.50 5.19
CA ASP A 38 2.17 -14.33 4.88
C ASP A 38 1.10 -14.10 5.95
N PHE A 39 0.56 -15.16 6.57
CA PHE A 39 -0.33 -15.09 7.73
C PHE A 39 0.34 -14.40 8.93
N VAL A 40 1.56 -14.82 9.30
CA VAL A 40 2.30 -14.20 10.40
C VAL A 40 2.60 -12.73 10.12
N ILE A 41 3.04 -12.42 8.90
CA ILE A 41 3.32 -11.03 8.48
C ILE A 41 2.04 -10.17 8.57
N ARG A 42 0.89 -10.74 8.20
CA ARG A 42 -0.39 -10.02 8.25
C ARG A 42 -0.83 -9.70 9.67
N ILE A 43 -0.75 -10.66 10.58
CA ILE A 43 -1.02 -10.41 12.01
C ILE A 43 -0.07 -9.34 12.58
N ALA A 44 1.24 -9.49 12.34
CA ALA A 44 2.22 -8.52 12.82
C ALA A 44 1.96 -7.10 12.26
N GLY A 45 1.61 -6.98 10.99
CA GLY A 45 1.26 -5.70 10.37
C GLY A 45 0.04 -5.05 11.00
N HIS A 46 -1.02 -5.81 11.26
CA HIS A 46 -2.23 -5.29 11.92
C HIS A 46 -1.96 -4.86 13.36
N CYS A 47 -1.19 -5.64 14.12
CA CYS A 47 -0.80 -5.26 15.48
C CYS A 47 0.03 -3.97 15.48
N LEU A 48 1.01 -3.86 14.60
CA LEU A 48 1.84 -2.66 14.48
C LEU A 48 1.05 -1.42 14.06
N GLY A 49 -0.01 -1.57 13.29
CA GLY A 49 -0.88 -0.48 12.86
C GLY A 49 -1.58 0.25 14.01
N LYS A 50 -1.86 -0.46 15.10
CA LYS A 50 -2.50 0.12 16.30
C LYS A 50 -1.58 1.06 17.08
N PHE A 51 -0.27 0.85 16.98
CA PHE A 51 0.73 1.58 17.80
C PHE A 51 1.53 2.62 17.00
N ARG A 52 1.38 2.69 15.70
CA ARG A 52 2.17 3.58 14.85
C ARG A 52 1.27 4.54 14.08
N GLY A 53 1.52 5.84 14.22
CA GLY A 53 0.84 6.88 13.44
C GLY A 53 0.92 6.66 11.92
N LYS A 54 0.06 7.36 11.19
CA LYS A 54 -0.01 7.28 9.72
C LYS A 54 1.36 7.50 9.10
N LYS A 55 1.77 6.61 8.21
CA LYS A 55 3.03 6.68 7.48
C LYS A 55 2.76 6.74 6.00
N TRP A 56 3.71 7.31 5.26
CA TRP A 56 3.68 7.38 3.81
C TRP A 56 4.72 6.43 3.24
N VAL A 57 4.30 5.61 2.31
CA VAL A 57 5.19 4.80 1.48
C VAL A 57 5.08 5.33 0.06
N ILE A 58 6.12 6.01 -0.36
CA ILE A 58 6.19 6.68 -1.65
C ILE A 58 6.98 5.80 -2.60
N SER A 59 6.56 5.68 -3.84
CA SER A 59 7.30 4.96 -4.88
C SER A 59 7.01 5.55 -6.25
N ASP A 60 7.97 5.46 -7.13
CA ASP A 60 7.76 5.58 -8.56
C ASP A 60 7.67 4.18 -9.16
N ARG A 61 8.54 3.83 -10.10
CA ARG A 61 8.66 2.44 -10.57
C ARG A 61 9.45 1.61 -9.55
N PRO A 62 9.19 0.30 -9.47
CA PRO A 62 9.93 -0.55 -8.53
C PRO A 62 11.44 -0.57 -8.74
N ASP A 63 11.92 -0.29 -9.95
CA ASP A 63 13.32 -0.40 -10.38
C ASP A 63 14.02 0.95 -10.55
N ARG A 64 13.29 2.06 -10.55
CA ARG A 64 13.88 3.41 -10.70
C ARG A 64 13.03 4.50 -10.06
N GLY A 65 13.69 5.58 -9.64
CA GLY A 65 13.06 6.86 -9.25
C GLY A 65 13.04 7.86 -10.43
N GLY A 66 12.91 9.12 -10.09
CA GLY A 66 12.99 10.22 -11.06
C GLY A 66 11.66 10.77 -11.53
N ASP A 67 10.56 10.41 -10.89
CA ASP A 67 9.21 10.88 -11.23
C ASP A 67 8.61 11.67 -10.04
N ASN A 68 7.33 11.96 -10.09
CA ASN A 68 6.59 12.75 -9.09
C ASN A 68 6.68 12.18 -7.67
N GLY A 69 6.80 10.85 -7.51
CA GLY A 69 7.02 10.22 -6.22
C GLY A 69 8.37 10.62 -5.61
N GLU A 70 9.44 10.61 -6.38
CA GLU A 70 10.74 11.08 -5.89
C GLU A 70 10.72 12.58 -5.55
N ALA A 71 10.04 13.41 -6.36
CA ALA A 71 9.89 14.83 -6.09
C ALA A 71 9.16 15.07 -4.75
N LEU A 72 8.06 14.36 -4.51
CA LEU A 72 7.33 14.40 -3.25
C LEU A 72 8.19 13.91 -2.07
N PHE A 73 8.96 12.85 -2.26
CA PHE A 73 9.84 12.33 -1.21
C PHE A 73 10.92 13.33 -0.82
N LYS A 74 11.58 13.97 -1.79
CA LYS A 74 12.56 15.06 -1.55
C LYS A 74 11.94 16.22 -0.78
N TYR A 75 10.77 16.66 -1.21
CA TYR A 75 10.02 17.72 -0.55
C TYR A 75 9.69 17.36 0.91
N ALA A 76 9.14 16.18 1.15
CA ALA A 76 8.80 15.71 2.48
C ALA A 76 10.04 15.61 3.40
N CYS A 77 11.17 15.13 2.89
CA CYS A 77 12.41 15.05 3.65
C CYS A 77 12.97 16.45 3.99
N ALA A 78 12.92 17.39 3.06
CA ALA A 78 13.36 18.76 3.28
C ALA A 78 12.51 19.46 4.36
N HIS A 79 11.22 19.14 4.45
CA HIS A 79 10.31 19.68 5.47
C HIS A 79 10.25 18.83 6.75
N LYS A 80 11.27 17.96 6.97
CA LYS A 80 11.42 17.12 8.17
C LYS A 80 10.24 16.18 8.45
N GLU A 81 9.51 15.77 7.40
CA GLU A 81 8.46 14.76 7.55
C GLU A 81 9.08 13.38 7.80
N ASN A 82 9.15 13.00 9.06
CA ASN A 82 9.80 11.80 9.53
C ASN A 82 8.97 10.51 9.29
N ARG A 83 7.76 10.62 8.73
CA ARG A 83 6.85 9.49 8.51
C ARG A 83 6.85 8.98 7.08
N CYS A 84 7.71 9.52 6.20
CA CYS A 84 7.82 9.09 4.81
C CYS A 84 8.96 8.08 4.60
N TYR A 85 8.71 7.14 3.70
CA TYR A 85 9.65 6.13 3.23
C TYR A 85 9.57 6.06 1.71
N PHE A 86 10.71 5.97 1.03
CA PHE A 86 10.72 5.68 -0.40
C PHE A 86 10.95 4.19 -0.62
N ALA A 87 10.12 3.55 -1.43
CA ALA A 87 10.21 2.12 -1.73
C ALA A 87 10.76 1.90 -3.15
N ILE A 88 11.90 1.23 -3.25
CA ILE A 88 12.57 0.91 -4.50
C ILE A 88 13.35 -0.40 -4.34
N LYS A 89 13.60 -1.15 -5.42
CA LYS A 89 14.41 -2.37 -5.39
C LYS A 89 15.85 -2.07 -4.99
N GLU A 90 16.47 -2.94 -4.20
CA GLU A 90 17.85 -2.77 -3.71
C GLU A 90 18.90 -2.77 -4.84
N ASN A 91 18.60 -3.47 -5.94
CA ASN A 91 19.48 -3.51 -7.12
C ASN A 91 19.26 -2.35 -8.10
N SER A 92 18.39 -1.38 -7.76
CA SER A 92 18.23 -0.17 -8.55
C SER A 92 19.47 0.73 -8.46
N GLN A 93 19.84 1.34 -9.56
CA GLN A 93 20.90 2.36 -9.60
C GLN A 93 20.58 3.57 -8.71
N ASP A 94 19.31 3.86 -8.50
CA ASP A 94 18.85 4.98 -7.68
C ASP A 94 18.82 4.69 -6.18
N TYR A 95 18.95 3.42 -5.76
CA TYR A 95 18.79 3.02 -4.36
C TYR A 95 19.75 3.75 -3.43
N ILE A 96 21.03 3.80 -3.76
CA ILE A 96 22.08 4.47 -2.95
C ILE A 96 21.88 5.99 -2.98
N ARG A 97 21.55 6.56 -4.14
CA ARG A 97 21.30 7.98 -4.30
C ARG A 97 20.12 8.45 -3.42
N LEU A 98 19.02 7.72 -3.44
CA LEU A 98 17.83 8.03 -2.65
C LEU A 98 18.06 7.85 -1.14
N LYS A 99 18.87 6.88 -0.74
CA LYS A 99 19.26 6.69 0.67
C LYS A 99 19.98 7.88 1.28
N LYS A 100 20.69 8.68 0.49
CA LYS A 100 21.33 9.93 0.94
C LYS A 100 20.31 11.04 1.22
N ILE A 101 19.11 10.95 0.64
CA ILE A 101 18.05 11.95 0.80
C ILE A 101 17.20 11.63 2.04
N GLY A 102 16.87 10.36 2.28
CA GLY A 102 15.99 9.97 3.37
C GLY A 102 15.85 8.47 3.58
N ARG A 103 14.75 8.06 4.19
CA ARG A 103 14.48 6.66 4.55
C ARG A 103 14.03 5.86 3.34
N VAL A 104 14.91 5.00 2.82
CA VAL A 104 14.60 4.09 1.72
C VAL A 104 14.39 2.67 2.25
N ILE A 105 13.43 1.97 1.69
CA ILE A 105 13.10 0.58 2.01
C ILE A 105 13.08 -0.28 0.75
N PRO A 106 13.48 -1.56 0.84
CA PRO A 106 13.38 -2.49 -0.27
C PRO A 106 11.92 -2.69 -0.72
N PHE A 107 11.66 -2.45 -1.99
CA PHE A 107 10.34 -2.68 -2.59
C PHE A 107 9.94 -4.16 -2.47
N GLY A 108 8.75 -4.43 -1.96
CA GLY A 108 8.25 -5.80 -1.73
C GLY A 108 8.92 -6.56 -0.58
N GLY A 109 9.89 -5.94 0.13
CA GLY A 109 10.54 -6.52 1.30
C GLY A 109 9.62 -6.60 2.53
N LEU A 110 10.13 -7.19 3.62
CA LEU A 110 9.35 -7.37 4.86
C LEU A 110 8.85 -6.03 5.42
N ARG A 111 9.71 -5.02 5.49
CA ARG A 111 9.36 -3.69 6.00
C ARG A 111 8.29 -3.01 5.15
N TYR A 112 8.37 -3.15 3.83
CA TYR A 112 7.34 -2.67 2.90
C TYR A 112 5.98 -3.31 3.20
N LYS A 113 5.94 -4.65 3.34
CA LYS A 113 4.73 -5.41 3.67
C LYS A 113 4.13 -5.01 5.01
N LEU A 114 4.97 -4.87 6.04
CA LEU A 114 4.52 -4.45 7.37
C LEU A 114 3.97 -3.03 7.39
N LEU A 115 4.60 -2.09 6.69
CA LEU A 115 4.08 -0.72 6.55
C LEU A 115 2.75 -0.72 5.82
N TYR A 116 2.66 -1.44 4.72
CA TYR A 116 1.43 -1.61 3.97
C TYR A 116 0.30 -2.18 4.86
N LEU A 117 0.51 -3.26 5.58
CA LEU A 117 -0.48 -3.90 6.45
C LEU A 117 -0.82 -3.07 7.69
N SER A 118 0.10 -2.23 8.16
CA SER A 118 -0.13 -1.31 9.28
C SER A 118 -0.96 -0.07 8.92
N GLY A 119 -1.46 0.02 7.68
CA GLY A 119 -2.32 1.12 7.24
C GLY A 119 -1.57 2.38 6.76
N ALA A 120 -0.32 2.22 6.30
CA ALA A 120 0.39 3.30 5.64
C ALA A 120 -0.36 3.77 4.38
N THR A 121 -0.29 5.08 4.09
CA THR A 121 -0.74 5.62 2.82
C THR A 121 0.30 5.26 1.75
N MET A 122 -0.15 4.56 0.72
CA MET A 122 0.67 4.25 -0.46
C MET A 122 0.54 5.39 -1.46
N ILE A 123 1.65 5.97 -1.86
CA ILE A 123 1.68 7.12 -2.78
C ILE A 123 2.59 6.76 -3.95
N SER A 124 2.10 6.84 -5.17
CA SER A 124 2.92 6.48 -6.33
C SER A 124 2.54 7.24 -7.60
N SER A 125 3.54 7.49 -8.43
CA SER A 125 3.35 7.97 -9.81
C SER A 125 2.87 6.86 -10.76
N GLN A 126 2.84 5.62 -10.29
CA GLN A 126 2.38 4.45 -11.05
C GLN A 126 1.16 3.81 -10.38
N ALA A 127 0.16 3.43 -11.17
CA ALA A 127 -1.04 2.76 -10.69
C ALA A 127 -1.07 1.26 -11.06
N GLU A 128 0.10 0.63 -11.15
CA GLU A 128 0.22 -0.80 -11.43
C GLU A 128 -0.02 -1.64 -10.17
N ASP A 129 -0.60 -2.82 -10.37
CA ASP A 129 -0.92 -3.76 -9.30
C ASP A 129 0.27 -4.12 -8.40
N VAL A 130 1.47 -4.21 -8.98
CA VAL A 130 2.68 -4.56 -8.26
C VAL A 130 3.03 -3.55 -7.15
N ILE A 131 2.57 -2.30 -7.28
CA ILE A 131 2.89 -1.22 -6.35
C ILE A 131 2.04 -1.31 -5.09
N PHE A 132 0.77 -1.64 -5.21
CA PHE A 132 -0.15 -1.68 -4.06
C PHE A 132 -0.57 -3.09 -3.64
N ARG A 133 0.05 -4.15 -4.21
CA ARG A 133 -0.18 -5.56 -3.84
C ARG A 133 1.09 -6.24 -3.34
N PRO A 134 1.57 -5.93 -2.14
CA PRO A 134 2.81 -6.52 -1.62
C PRO A 134 2.69 -8.00 -1.27
N LEU A 135 1.46 -8.49 -1.03
CA LEU A 135 1.17 -9.89 -0.77
C LEU A 135 0.60 -10.53 -2.03
N LYS A 136 1.23 -11.60 -2.50
CA LYS A 136 0.78 -12.33 -3.68
C LYS A 136 -0.36 -13.28 -3.32
N GLY A 137 -1.38 -13.34 -4.14
CA GLY A 137 -2.54 -14.20 -3.99
C GLY A 137 -3.82 -13.44 -4.39
N ASN A 138 -4.70 -14.08 -5.17
CA ASN A 138 -5.85 -13.39 -5.75
C ASN A 138 -6.81 -12.86 -4.67
N THR A 139 -7.12 -13.66 -3.68
CA THR A 139 -8.07 -13.29 -2.62
C THR A 139 -7.50 -12.22 -1.69
N ALA A 140 -6.21 -12.34 -1.32
CA ALA A 140 -5.52 -11.33 -0.53
C ALA A 140 -5.45 -9.98 -1.25
N ALA A 141 -5.20 -10.00 -2.54
CA ALA A 141 -5.11 -8.80 -3.35
C ALA A 141 -6.46 -8.06 -3.44
N VAL A 142 -7.56 -8.79 -3.61
CA VAL A 142 -8.92 -8.21 -3.64
C VAL A 142 -9.30 -7.63 -2.28
N ALA A 143 -9.01 -8.36 -1.19
CA ALA A 143 -9.27 -7.86 0.16
C ALA A 143 -8.50 -6.58 0.46
N ASP A 144 -7.23 -6.57 0.12
CA ASP A 144 -6.37 -5.43 0.35
C ASP A 144 -6.81 -4.21 -0.45
N LEU A 145 -7.25 -4.38 -1.69
CA LEU A 145 -7.84 -3.30 -2.48
C LEU A 145 -9.13 -2.74 -1.89
N MET A 146 -10.04 -3.62 -1.46
CA MET A 146 -11.37 -3.18 -1.02
C MET A 146 -11.40 -2.61 0.40
N TYR A 147 -10.50 -3.02 1.29
CA TYR A 147 -10.71 -2.78 2.71
C TYR A 147 -9.57 -2.09 3.47
N HIS A 148 -8.37 -2.00 2.92
CA HIS A 148 -7.23 -1.61 3.76
C HIS A 148 -6.46 -0.37 3.34
N LYS A 149 -6.73 0.25 2.17
CA LYS A 149 -5.69 1.12 1.62
C LYS A 149 -6.15 2.53 1.30
N ASN A 150 -5.34 3.46 1.80
CA ASN A 150 -5.25 4.79 1.23
C ASN A 150 -4.17 4.74 0.14
N PHE A 151 -4.58 4.72 -1.11
CA PHE A 151 -3.68 4.85 -2.25
C PHE A 151 -3.86 6.23 -2.86
N VAL A 152 -2.76 6.95 -3.00
CA VAL A 152 -2.71 8.26 -3.68
C VAL A 152 -1.93 8.08 -4.96
N PHE A 153 -2.58 8.32 -6.07
CA PHE A 153 -1.96 8.32 -7.37
C PHE A 153 -1.42 9.71 -7.71
N LEU A 154 -0.11 9.80 -7.87
CA LEU A 154 0.55 11.00 -8.40
C LEU A 154 0.68 10.82 -9.90
N GLN A 155 -0.24 11.38 -10.65
CA GLN A 155 -0.19 11.30 -12.10
C GLN A 155 1.20 11.72 -12.62
N HIS A 156 1.74 10.97 -13.60
CA HIS A 156 2.94 11.35 -14.30
C HIS A 156 2.60 11.81 -15.73
N GLY A 157 3.04 13.00 -16.08
CA GLY A 157 2.78 13.60 -17.38
C GLY A 157 1.33 14.05 -17.61
N ILE A 158 1.06 14.52 -18.82
CA ILE A 158 -0.28 14.90 -19.28
C ILE A 158 -0.91 13.69 -19.96
N THR A 159 -2.07 13.24 -19.51
CA THR A 159 -2.82 12.17 -20.17
C THR A 159 -3.46 12.71 -21.44
N LYS A 160 -3.11 12.11 -22.57
CA LYS A 160 -3.72 12.42 -23.86
C LYS A 160 -5.05 11.69 -24.05
N ASP A 161 -5.16 10.50 -23.48
CA ASP A 161 -6.29 9.60 -23.68
C ASP A 161 -7.20 9.54 -22.45
N ASP A 162 -8.47 9.20 -22.65
CA ASP A 162 -9.40 8.94 -21.55
C ASP A 162 -9.05 7.63 -20.84
N LEU A 163 -8.55 7.75 -19.61
CA LEU A 163 -8.18 6.62 -18.75
C LEU A 163 -9.27 6.27 -17.73
N SER A 164 -10.46 6.88 -17.81
CA SER A 164 -11.54 6.69 -16.83
C SER A 164 -11.97 5.23 -16.67
N GLY A 165 -11.93 4.44 -17.74
CA GLY A 165 -12.22 3.01 -17.73
C GLY A 165 -11.21 2.19 -16.92
N TRP A 166 -9.97 2.68 -16.77
CA TRP A 166 -8.90 1.99 -16.06
C TRP A 166 -8.55 2.66 -14.72
N LEU A 167 -8.43 3.99 -14.70
CA LEU A 167 -8.12 4.77 -13.50
C LEU A 167 -9.42 5.23 -12.83
N ASN A 168 -10.10 4.33 -12.16
CA ASN A 168 -11.30 4.66 -11.39
C ASN A 168 -11.25 3.99 -10.01
N ARG A 169 -12.08 4.50 -9.09
CA ARG A 169 -12.15 4.03 -7.71
C ARG A 169 -12.51 2.55 -7.56
N TYR A 170 -13.19 1.98 -8.54
CA TYR A 170 -13.63 0.58 -8.50
C TYR A 170 -12.49 -0.36 -8.90
N ASN A 171 -11.69 0.03 -9.90
CA ASN A 171 -10.59 -0.78 -10.41
C ASN A 171 -9.31 -0.62 -9.58
N LYS A 172 -9.03 0.59 -9.07
CA LYS A 172 -7.75 0.93 -8.44
C LYS A 172 -7.86 1.38 -6.98
N ASN A 173 -9.08 1.51 -6.43
CA ASN A 173 -9.33 2.03 -5.08
C ASN A 173 -8.59 3.35 -4.81
N ILE A 174 -8.56 4.21 -5.81
CA ILE A 174 -7.94 5.53 -5.72
C ILE A 174 -8.86 6.41 -4.90
N GLY A 175 -8.37 6.93 -3.77
CA GLY A 175 -9.03 8.01 -3.04
C GLY A 175 -8.86 9.31 -3.82
N MET A 176 -9.95 9.93 -4.22
CA MET A 176 -10.00 11.31 -4.68
C MET A 176 -10.26 12.22 -3.50
#